data_bf401cf3db3c8f604076e18be8e9e2e7
#
_entry.id   bf401cf3db3c8f604076e18be8e9e2e7
#
_cell.length_a   1.000
_cell.length_b   1.000
_cell.length_c   1.000
_cell.angle_alpha   90.00
_cell.angle_beta   90.00
_cell.angle_gamma   90.00
#
_symmetry.space_group_name_H-M   'P 1'
#
loop_
_entity.id
_entity.type
_entity.pdbx_description
1 polymer ?
#
loop_
_entity_poly.entity_id
_entity_poly.type
_entity_poly.pdbx_seq_one_letter_code
_entity_poly.pdbx_strand_id
1 'polypeptide(L)'
;MSTHSRTWAALCLGGLLLMSACSGNGGKNEAGGADEPLDSIKSSTAKLKIETGKLQKAIDDRNADETKRLGKEINDQWLSYENAVRQTFPLEYTEVEKYEMPVFSASAYDKIDFGELGQSARSLMQALDRLERAEPSKATSSELLVQAVAGYETFVKEQADALAAATAIFTEAVKSGDMERAKAEYVKARVYFETIEPVAESFGDLDPRIDARLADVEDESEWTGYHRIEKALWADGSLDGMSVYADQLVADTKELAEKVKAIKLDAKTMVAGSIELINEAATSKITGEEEIYSKTDLVDLAANVNGSKTVYLAIIPALNEHDPELASRLDAQFQDMEALLLSHREGDGYIAYDKLSTEQIRAISDKLSGLSDSMTQTAGLLG
;
A
#
# COMPACT_ATOMS: atom_id res chain seq x y z
N MET A 1 -57.01 37.27 10.65
CA MET A 1 -57.31 37.53 12.07
C MET A 1 -56.06 37.18 12.82
N SER A 2 -55.47 38.20 13.19
CA SER A 2 -54.93 38.81 14.42
C SER A 2 -53.53 38.27 14.77
N THR A 3 -52.46 38.89 14.33
CA THR A 3 -51.63 39.96 14.95
C THR A 3 -51.41 39.80 16.44
N HIS A 4 -50.13 39.70 16.85
CA HIS A 4 -49.50 40.63 17.77
C HIS A 4 -47.99 40.46 17.83
N SER A 5 -47.29 41.50 17.35
CA SER A 5 -45.94 41.89 17.63
C SER A 5 -45.81 42.42 19.08
N ARG A 6 -44.62 42.31 19.68
CA ARG A 6 -44.09 43.34 20.61
C ARG A 6 -42.58 43.25 20.75
N THR A 7 -41.94 44.25 20.22
CA THR A 7 -40.62 44.81 20.51
C THR A 7 -40.52 45.37 21.92
N TRP A 8 -39.29 45.44 22.49
CA TRP A 8 -38.69 46.49 23.34
C TRP A 8 -37.27 46.05 23.63
N ALA A 9 -36.20 46.62 23.10
CA ALA A 9 -35.57 47.93 23.32
C ALA A 9 -34.58 47.96 24.51
N ALA A 10 -33.38 48.17 24.08
CA ALA A 10 -32.12 48.59 24.66
C ALA A 10 -32.09 49.30 26.05
N LEU A 11 -30.97 49.13 26.73
CA LEU A 11 -30.32 50.18 27.50
C LEU A 11 -28.80 49.91 27.68
N CYS A 12 -28.01 50.86 27.23
CA CYS A 12 -26.55 51.01 27.46
C CYS A 12 -26.27 51.59 28.84
N LEU A 13 -25.12 51.29 29.41
CA LEU A 13 -24.24 52.13 30.26
C LEU A 13 -23.07 51.21 30.66
N GLY A 14 -21.83 51.38 30.32
CA GLY A 14 -21.01 52.56 30.53
C GLY A 14 -20.13 52.37 31.78
N GLY A 15 -18.86 52.02 31.61
CA GLY A 15 -17.91 51.96 32.72
C GLY A 15 -16.50 51.58 32.24
N LEU A 16 -15.64 52.56 32.10
CA LEU A 16 -14.22 52.47 31.79
C LEU A 16 -13.34 52.06 32.98
N LEU A 17 -12.14 51.55 32.64
CA LEU A 17 -10.85 51.55 33.37
C LEU A 17 -10.56 50.23 34.12
N LEU A 18 -9.43 49.55 33.97
CA LEU A 18 -8.02 49.88 33.82
C LEU A 18 -7.23 48.59 33.51
N MET A 19 -6.14 48.75 32.86
CA MET A 19 -5.03 47.84 32.57
C MET A 19 -4.68 46.81 33.61
N SER A 20 -4.48 45.55 33.17
CA SER A 20 -3.31 44.80 33.59
C SER A 20 -2.97 43.75 32.55
N ALA A 21 -1.76 43.77 32.05
CA ALA A 21 -1.19 42.79 31.18
C ALA A 21 -0.92 41.48 31.89
N CYS A 22 -1.44 40.40 31.39
CA CYS A 22 -0.86 39.08 31.57
C CYS A 22 -1.13 38.21 30.32
N SER A 23 -0.05 37.84 29.70
CA SER A 23 0.12 36.86 28.67
C SER A 23 -0.78 35.64 28.91
N GLY A 24 -1.68 35.35 27.98
CA GLY A 24 -2.48 34.14 27.93
C GLY A 24 -2.54 33.68 26.47
N ASN A 25 -1.77 32.67 26.17
CA ASN A 25 -1.60 32.02 24.88
C ASN A 25 -2.94 31.44 24.44
N GLY A 26 -3.65 32.10 23.56
CA GLY A 26 -4.82 31.59 22.87
C GLY A 26 -4.38 30.82 21.63
N GLY A 27 -4.39 29.49 21.73
CA GLY A 27 -4.10 28.64 20.61
C GLY A 27 -5.05 28.87 19.44
N LYS A 28 -4.57 29.42 18.38
CA LYS A 28 -5.16 29.29 17.06
C LYS A 28 -4.67 27.97 16.50
N ASN A 29 -5.58 27.08 16.17
CA ASN A 29 -5.32 26.00 15.22
C ASN A 29 -5.06 26.65 13.86
N GLU A 30 -3.84 26.97 13.59
CA GLU A 30 -3.36 27.20 12.23
C GLU A 30 -3.03 25.82 11.67
N ALA A 31 -3.59 25.50 10.52
CA ALA A 31 -3.14 24.41 9.66
C ALA A 31 -1.66 24.67 9.36
N GLY A 32 -0.79 24.05 10.14
CA GLY A 32 0.64 24.30 10.11
C GLY A 32 1.32 23.40 9.10
N GLY A 33 1.40 23.86 7.87
CA GLY A 33 2.51 23.57 7.00
C GLY A 33 3.56 24.68 7.23
N ALA A 34 4.35 24.60 8.28
CA ALA A 34 5.42 25.56 8.52
C ALA A 34 6.53 24.87 9.33
N ASP A 35 7.68 24.73 8.67
CA ASP A 35 9.04 24.58 9.20
C ASP A 35 9.13 24.04 10.65
N GLU A 36 8.91 22.75 10.85
CA GLU A 36 9.51 22.14 12.03
C GLU A 36 11.03 22.35 11.92
N PRO A 37 11.68 22.88 12.94
CA PRO A 37 13.12 23.08 12.87
C PRO A 37 13.81 21.77 12.54
N LEU A 38 14.74 21.77 11.62
CA LEU A 38 15.56 20.62 11.20
C LEU A 38 16.02 19.77 12.40
N ASP A 39 16.36 20.43 13.49
CA ASP A 39 16.78 19.80 14.75
C ASP A 39 15.64 18.97 15.39
N SER A 40 14.36 19.35 15.20
CA SER A 40 13.22 18.58 15.70
C SER A 40 13.06 17.24 14.95
N ILE A 41 13.16 17.27 13.61
CA ILE A 41 13.12 16.06 12.78
C ILE A 41 14.26 15.11 13.19
N LYS A 42 15.50 15.61 13.25
CA LYS A 42 16.66 14.80 13.64
C LYS A 42 16.54 14.22 15.04
N SER A 43 15.99 14.99 15.98
CA SER A 43 15.72 14.53 17.35
C SER A 43 14.66 13.43 17.40
N SER A 44 13.57 13.57 16.63
CA SER A 44 12.50 12.58 16.54
C SER A 44 12.99 11.30 15.86
N THR A 45 13.79 11.42 14.79
CA THR A 45 14.44 10.30 14.11
C THR A 45 15.38 9.54 15.07
N ALA A 46 16.18 10.24 15.88
CA ALA A 46 17.05 9.59 16.86
C ALA A 46 16.25 8.79 17.91
N LYS A 47 15.08 9.28 18.34
CA LYS A 47 14.19 8.53 19.24
C LYS A 47 13.60 7.30 18.55
N LEU A 48 13.13 7.44 17.31
CA LEU A 48 12.57 6.32 16.54
C LEU A 48 13.61 5.21 16.32
N LYS A 49 14.89 5.55 16.09
CA LYS A 49 16.00 4.60 16.05
C LYS A 49 16.15 3.80 17.34
N ILE A 50 15.95 4.43 18.48
CA ILE A 50 16.02 3.75 19.78
C ILE A 50 14.90 2.70 19.87
N GLU A 51 13.68 3.05 19.48
CA GLU A 51 12.54 2.11 19.49
C GLU A 51 12.73 0.99 18.47
N THR A 52 13.25 1.30 17.27
CA THR A 52 13.61 0.29 16.26
C THR A 52 14.70 -0.68 16.77
N GLY A 53 15.65 -0.17 17.56
CA GLY A 53 16.65 -1.02 18.23
C GLY A 53 16.06 -1.95 19.28
N LYS A 54 15.04 -1.50 20.02
CA LYS A 54 14.29 -2.35 20.96
C LYS A 54 13.48 -3.40 20.21
N LEU A 55 12.84 -3.02 19.10
CA LEU A 55 12.11 -3.93 18.23
C LEU A 55 13.04 -5.04 17.71
N GLN A 56 14.23 -4.70 17.19
CA GLN A 56 15.20 -5.70 16.74
C GLN A 56 15.54 -6.70 17.85
N LYS A 57 15.72 -6.20 19.08
CA LYS A 57 15.96 -7.08 20.23
C LYS A 57 14.77 -7.98 20.54
N ALA A 58 13.55 -7.48 20.51
CA ALA A 58 12.34 -8.28 20.74
C ALA A 58 12.18 -9.37 19.66
N ILE A 59 12.52 -9.05 18.41
CA ILE A 59 12.55 -10.00 17.28
C ILE A 59 13.60 -11.10 17.52
N ASP A 60 14.82 -10.73 17.92
CA ASP A 60 15.92 -11.67 18.18
C ASP A 60 15.57 -12.60 19.35
N ASP A 61 14.90 -12.08 20.38
CA ASP A 61 14.38 -12.82 21.54
C ASP A 61 13.09 -13.62 21.20
N ARG A 62 12.53 -13.48 19.99
CA ARG A 62 11.26 -14.06 19.53
C ARG A 62 10.08 -13.76 20.46
N ASN A 63 10.06 -12.58 21.04
CA ASN A 63 9.00 -12.11 21.91
C ASN A 63 7.87 -11.46 21.09
N ALA A 64 6.85 -12.25 20.72
CA ALA A 64 5.76 -11.82 19.85
C ALA A 64 4.98 -10.61 20.41
N ASP A 65 4.63 -10.62 21.69
CA ASP A 65 3.84 -9.55 22.31
C ASP A 65 4.59 -8.21 22.29
N GLU A 66 5.86 -8.26 22.67
CA GLU A 66 6.72 -7.05 22.67
C GLU A 66 7.01 -6.57 21.25
N THR A 67 7.17 -7.49 20.30
CA THR A 67 7.35 -7.17 18.88
C THR A 67 6.13 -6.43 18.32
N LYS A 68 4.92 -6.93 18.57
CA LYS A 68 3.67 -6.28 18.15
C LYS A 68 3.51 -4.90 18.78
N ARG A 69 3.76 -4.80 20.08
CA ARG A 69 3.67 -3.53 20.80
C ARG A 69 4.61 -2.48 20.22
N LEU A 70 5.88 -2.85 20.00
CA LEU A 70 6.90 -1.96 19.49
C LEU A 70 6.66 -1.59 18.02
N GLY A 71 6.18 -2.52 17.17
CA GLY A 71 5.81 -2.22 15.79
C GLY A 71 4.75 -1.12 15.72
N LYS A 72 3.70 -1.24 16.55
CA LYS A 72 2.67 -0.19 16.65
C LYS A 72 3.22 1.14 17.19
N GLU A 73 4.06 1.12 18.22
CA GLU A 73 4.65 2.34 18.78
C GLU A 73 5.57 3.07 17.80
N ILE A 74 6.30 2.31 16.97
CA ILE A 74 7.13 2.86 15.89
C ILE A 74 6.26 3.58 14.87
N ASN A 75 5.17 2.96 14.42
CA ASN A 75 4.22 3.58 13.51
C ASN A 75 3.59 4.86 14.12
N ASP A 76 3.04 4.77 15.33
CA ASP A 76 2.43 5.93 15.98
C ASP A 76 3.44 7.10 16.13
N GLN A 77 4.71 6.79 16.43
CA GLN A 77 5.76 7.79 16.53
C GLN A 77 6.13 8.36 15.17
N TRP A 78 6.26 7.53 14.12
CA TRP A 78 6.55 7.95 12.76
C TRP A 78 5.49 8.92 12.26
N LEU A 79 4.22 8.56 12.32
CA LEU A 79 3.08 9.38 11.92
C LEU A 79 3.04 10.75 12.62
N SER A 80 3.64 10.87 13.83
CA SER A 80 3.66 12.15 14.56
C SER A 80 4.54 13.23 13.94
N TYR A 81 5.50 12.88 13.06
CA TYR A 81 6.42 13.86 12.46
C TYR A 81 6.75 13.59 10.98
N GLU A 82 6.24 12.53 10.38
CA GLU A 82 6.50 12.14 8.99
C GLU A 82 6.21 13.26 7.98
N ASN A 83 5.15 14.05 8.19
CA ASN A 83 4.80 15.16 7.31
C ASN A 83 5.93 16.21 7.21
N ALA A 84 6.62 16.49 8.32
CA ALA A 84 7.77 17.38 8.32
C ALA A 84 8.97 16.75 7.60
N VAL A 85 9.16 15.43 7.75
CA VAL A 85 10.19 14.68 7.02
C VAL A 85 9.90 14.72 5.52
N ARG A 86 8.68 14.42 5.12
CA ARG A 86 8.25 14.41 3.72
C ARG A 86 8.50 15.73 3.02
N GLN A 87 8.23 16.87 3.71
CA GLN A 87 8.46 18.20 3.17
C GLN A 87 9.95 18.56 3.09
N THR A 88 10.76 18.12 4.04
CA THR A 88 12.17 18.52 4.15
C THR A 88 13.13 17.55 3.49
N PHE A 89 12.83 16.24 3.58
CA PHE A 89 13.66 15.12 3.13
C PHE A 89 12.84 14.10 2.33
N PRO A 90 12.23 14.50 1.20
CA PRO A 90 11.27 13.64 0.48
C PRO A 90 11.86 12.31 -0.02
N LEU A 91 13.14 12.23 -0.33
CA LEU A 91 13.81 10.98 -0.73
C LEU A 91 13.99 10.03 0.46
N GLU A 92 14.41 10.56 1.59
CA GLU A 92 14.59 9.78 2.81
C GLU A 92 13.24 9.36 3.41
N TYR A 93 12.21 10.17 3.25
CA TYR A 93 10.84 9.82 3.61
C TYR A 93 10.41 8.52 2.93
N THR A 94 10.53 8.44 1.60
CA THR A 94 10.14 7.25 0.84
C THR A 94 10.93 6.00 1.26
N GLU A 95 12.21 6.18 1.59
CA GLU A 95 13.05 5.08 2.08
C GLU A 95 12.64 4.59 3.48
N VAL A 96 12.18 5.47 4.36
CA VAL A 96 11.67 5.07 5.68
C VAL A 96 10.32 4.34 5.51
N GLU A 97 9.38 4.90 4.76
CA GLU A 97 8.06 4.31 4.47
C GLU A 97 8.19 2.88 3.93
N LYS A 98 9.07 2.67 2.98
CA LYS A 98 9.32 1.35 2.38
C LYS A 98 9.57 0.24 3.40
N TYR A 99 10.17 0.56 4.55
CA TYR A 99 10.55 -0.41 5.57
C TYR A 99 9.75 -0.29 6.86
N GLU A 100 9.17 0.88 7.14
CA GLU A 100 8.31 1.08 8.30
C GLU A 100 6.97 0.35 8.12
N MET A 101 6.35 0.46 6.96
CA MET A 101 5.11 -0.21 6.61
C MET A 101 5.13 -1.74 6.84
N PRO A 102 6.12 -2.51 6.33
CA PRO A 102 6.24 -3.92 6.64
C PRO A 102 6.39 -4.21 8.15
N VAL A 103 7.06 -3.34 8.90
CA VAL A 103 7.21 -3.47 10.35
C VAL A 103 5.85 -3.30 11.05
N PHE A 104 5.09 -2.28 10.68
CA PHE A 104 3.74 -2.05 11.19
C PHE A 104 2.80 -3.19 10.81
N SER A 105 2.73 -3.57 9.54
CA SER A 105 1.87 -4.64 9.04
C SER A 105 2.13 -5.95 9.76
N ALA A 106 3.40 -6.35 9.91
CA ALA A 106 3.77 -7.58 10.61
C ALA A 106 3.33 -7.58 12.09
N SER A 107 3.20 -6.41 12.70
CA SER A 107 2.68 -6.30 14.08
C SER A 107 1.20 -6.67 14.20
N ALA A 108 0.44 -6.59 13.10
CA ALA A 108 -0.97 -6.96 13.05
C ALA A 108 -1.21 -8.46 12.81
N TYR A 109 -0.18 -9.23 12.38
CA TYR A 109 -0.32 -10.67 12.14
C TYR A 109 -0.41 -11.47 13.45
N ASP A 110 -1.22 -12.52 13.44
CA ASP A 110 -1.28 -13.47 14.57
C ASP A 110 0.02 -14.24 14.72
N LYS A 111 0.66 -14.56 13.60
CA LYS A 111 1.92 -15.29 13.54
C LYS A 111 2.99 -14.45 12.85
N ILE A 112 4.04 -14.15 13.58
CA ILE A 112 5.15 -13.31 13.11
C ILE A 112 6.21 -14.20 12.44
N ASP A 113 6.59 -13.87 11.21
CA ASP A 113 7.86 -14.34 10.63
C ASP A 113 9.00 -13.45 11.15
N PHE A 114 9.66 -13.92 12.21
CA PHE A 114 10.78 -13.20 12.84
C PHE A 114 12.00 -13.04 11.92
N GLY A 115 12.13 -13.89 10.88
CA GLY A 115 13.24 -13.79 9.93
C GLY A 115 13.06 -12.62 8.98
N GLU A 116 11.91 -12.54 8.34
CA GLU A 116 11.52 -11.49 7.42
C GLU A 116 11.39 -10.14 8.13
N LEU A 117 10.64 -10.11 9.24
CA LEU A 117 10.49 -8.91 10.05
C LEU A 117 11.84 -8.37 10.56
N GLY A 118 12.74 -9.26 10.96
CA GLY A 118 14.09 -8.87 11.38
C GLY A 118 14.91 -8.24 10.25
N GLN A 119 14.68 -8.64 9.01
CA GLN A 119 15.28 -7.98 7.85
C GLN A 119 14.69 -6.59 7.63
N SER A 120 13.37 -6.45 7.68
CA SER A 120 12.67 -5.17 7.55
C SER A 120 13.11 -4.19 8.64
N ALA A 121 13.18 -4.62 9.90
CA ALA A 121 13.64 -3.79 11.02
C ALA A 121 15.10 -3.31 10.85
N ARG A 122 15.98 -4.16 10.33
CA ARG A 122 17.36 -3.73 10.01
C ARG A 122 17.42 -2.72 8.88
N SER A 123 16.59 -2.91 7.85
CA SER A 123 16.49 -1.98 6.72
C SER A 123 15.89 -0.64 7.15
N LEU A 124 14.86 -0.66 8.01
CA LEU A 124 14.32 0.55 8.65
C LEU A 124 15.38 1.31 9.43
N MET A 125 16.17 0.61 10.25
CA MET A 125 17.28 1.24 10.98
C MET A 125 18.27 1.94 10.04
N GLN A 126 18.61 1.33 8.90
CA GLN A 126 19.50 1.94 7.90
C GLN A 126 18.86 3.15 7.21
N ALA A 127 17.55 3.11 6.93
CA ALA A 127 16.82 4.24 6.38
C ALA A 127 16.80 5.43 7.37
N LEU A 128 16.52 5.16 8.64
CA LEU A 128 16.58 6.17 9.71
C LEU A 128 18.00 6.73 9.92
N ASP A 129 19.05 5.92 9.75
CA ASP A 129 20.44 6.38 9.77
C ASP A 129 20.75 7.35 8.62
N ARG A 130 20.17 7.10 7.44
CA ARG A 130 20.30 8.03 6.30
C ARG A 130 19.57 9.33 6.57
N LEU A 131 18.31 9.25 7.01
CA LEU A 131 17.47 10.41 7.34
C LEU A 131 18.16 11.32 8.40
N GLU A 132 18.73 10.74 9.46
CA GLU A 132 19.43 11.54 10.50
C GLU A 132 20.60 12.37 9.94
N ARG A 133 21.26 11.86 8.87
CA ARG A 133 22.43 12.49 8.23
C ARG A 133 22.07 13.31 7.00
N ALA A 134 20.81 13.26 6.56
CA ALA A 134 20.37 13.88 5.34
C ALA A 134 20.49 15.40 5.38
N GLU A 135 20.69 15.98 4.20
CA GLU A 135 20.58 17.42 3.93
C GLU A 135 19.38 17.62 2.98
N PRO A 136 18.65 18.73 3.07
CA PRO A 136 17.51 19.00 2.20
C PRO A 136 17.86 18.85 0.71
N SER A 137 17.00 18.18 -0.04
CA SER A 137 17.22 17.93 -1.48
C SER A 137 17.24 19.23 -2.27
N LYS A 138 18.07 19.26 -3.34
CA LYS A 138 18.16 20.34 -4.33
C LYS A 138 17.89 19.86 -5.76
N ALA A 139 17.44 18.59 -5.91
CA ALA A 139 17.14 18.01 -7.21
C ALA A 139 15.87 18.66 -7.80
N THR A 140 15.79 18.76 -9.13
CA THR A 140 14.59 19.24 -9.84
C THR A 140 13.54 18.15 -9.96
N SER A 141 12.25 18.51 -10.09
CA SER A 141 11.14 17.55 -10.25
C SER A 141 11.38 16.58 -11.42
N SER A 142 11.98 17.04 -12.54
CA SER A 142 12.31 16.18 -13.67
C SER A 142 13.38 15.12 -13.33
N GLU A 143 14.42 15.51 -12.60
CA GLU A 143 15.47 14.59 -12.14
C GLU A 143 14.90 13.59 -11.12
N LEU A 144 13.99 14.03 -10.26
CA LEU A 144 13.30 13.18 -9.28
C LEU A 144 12.40 12.14 -9.97
N LEU A 145 11.69 12.53 -11.05
CA LEU A 145 10.88 11.58 -11.84
C LEU A 145 11.75 10.53 -12.55
N VAL A 146 12.92 10.91 -13.06
CA VAL A 146 13.87 9.93 -13.65
C VAL A 146 14.32 8.91 -12.61
N GLN A 147 14.61 9.35 -11.38
CA GLN A 147 14.96 8.44 -10.28
C GLN A 147 13.77 7.55 -9.87
N ALA A 148 12.55 8.10 -9.82
CA ALA A 148 11.33 7.35 -9.53
C ALA A 148 11.12 6.20 -10.52
N VAL A 149 11.23 6.48 -11.82
CA VAL A 149 11.09 5.46 -12.88
C VAL A 149 12.15 4.37 -12.73
N ALA A 150 13.42 4.73 -12.52
CA ALA A 150 14.50 3.76 -12.35
C ALA A 150 14.30 2.86 -11.11
N GLY A 151 13.81 3.45 -10.01
CA GLY A 151 13.46 2.71 -8.79
C GLY A 151 12.30 1.75 -9.02
N TYR A 152 11.25 2.21 -9.68
CA TYR A 152 10.07 1.40 -10.00
C TYR A 152 10.39 0.26 -10.99
N GLU A 153 11.20 0.50 -12.04
CA GLU A 153 11.68 -0.57 -12.90
C GLU A 153 12.42 -1.67 -12.13
N THR A 154 13.20 -1.29 -11.11
CA THR A 154 13.90 -2.26 -10.26
C THR A 154 12.91 -3.07 -9.43
N PHE A 155 11.94 -2.39 -8.79
CA PHE A 155 10.89 -3.02 -8.02
C PHE A 155 10.08 -4.03 -8.86
N VAL A 156 9.62 -3.64 -10.05
CA VAL A 156 8.83 -4.52 -10.92
C VAL A 156 9.63 -5.77 -11.33
N LYS A 157 10.93 -5.64 -11.60
CA LYS A 157 11.81 -6.78 -11.90
C LYS A 157 11.92 -7.75 -10.72
N GLU A 158 12.09 -7.22 -9.52
CA GLU A 158 12.15 -8.02 -8.29
C GLU A 158 10.81 -8.73 -8.04
N GLN A 159 9.67 -8.05 -8.25
CA GLN A 159 8.35 -8.66 -8.09
C GLN A 159 8.10 -9.75 -9.14
N ALA A 160 8.48 -9.55 -10.39
CA ALA A 160 8.32 -10.55 -11.45
C ALA A 160 9.19 -11.81 -11.20
N ASP A 161 10.41 -11.66 -10.73
CA ASP A 161 11.27 -12.78 -10.33
C ASP A 161 10.67 -13.52 -9.09
N ALA A 162 10.11 -12.79 -8.11
CA ALA A 162 9.43 -13.36 -6.95
C ALA A 162 8.14 -14.10 -7.36
N LEU A 163 7.35 -13.53 -8.28
CA LEU A 163 6.18 -14.19 -8.87
C LEU A 163 6.55 -15.55 -9.49
N ALA A 164 7.56 -15.57 -10.37
CA ALA A 164 8.00 -16.81 -11.01
C ALA A 164 8.46 -17.86 -10.00
N ALA A 165 9.13 -17.45 -8.91
CA ALA A 165 9.56 -18.34 -7.84
C ALA A 165 8.37 -18.86 -7.02
N ALA A 166 7.44 -17.98 -6.62
CA ALA A 166 6.24 -18.38 -5.87
C ALA A 166 5.32 -19.28 -6.69
N THR A 167 5.14 -19.00 -7.97
CA THR A 167 4.39 -19.84 -8.91
C THR A 167 4.99 -21.24 -9.01
N ALA A 168 6.32 -21.36 -9.04
CA ALA A 168 6.97 -22.68 -9.06
C ALA A 168 6.69 -23.49 -7.80
N ILE A 169 6.64 -22.85 -6.62
CA ILE A 169 6.31 -23.51 -5.34
C ILE A 169 4.83 -23.92 -5.34
N PHE A 170 3.93 -23.03 -5.76
CA PHE A 170 2.51 -23.27 -5.88
C PHE A 170 2.23 -24.48 -6.79
N THR A 171 2.79 -24.48 -8.00
CA THR A 171 2.54 -25.52 -9.00
C THR A 171 3.19 -26.85 -8.64
N GLU A 172 4.26 -26.86 -7.85
CA GLU A 172 4.79 -28.09 -7.25
C GLU A 172 3.77 -28.73 -6.28
N ALA A 173 3.12 -27.92 -5.44
CA ALA A 173 2.06 -28.40 -4.55
C ALA A 173 0.86 -28.97 -5.35
N VAL A 174 0.44 -28.26 -6.42
CA VAL A 174 -0.60 -28.75 -7.36
C VAL A 174 -0.23 -30.12 -7.95
N LYS A 175 0.97 -30.25 -8.48
CA LYS A 175 1.43 -31.49 -9.13
C LYS A 175 1.63 -32.64 -8.13
N SER A 176 1.94 -32.36 -6.88
CA SER A 176 2.03 -33.36 -5.81
C SER A 176 0.67 -33.77 -5.26
N GLY A 177 -0.42 -33.10 -5.61
CA GLY A 177 -1.76 -33.34 -5.07
C GLY A 177 -1.96 -32.82 -3.63
N ASP A 178 -1.05 -31.99 -3.13
CA ASP A 178 -1.13 -31.40 -1.78
C ASP A 178 -2.08 -30.18 -1.80
N MET A 179 -3.37 -30.47 -1.63
CA MET A 179 -4.46 -29.49 -1.73
C MET A 179 -4.29 -28.31 -0.77
N GLU A 180 -3.95 -28.58 0.49
CA GLU A 180 -3.83 -27.52 1.52
C GLU A 180 -2.61 -26.64 1.27
N ARG A 181 -1.48 -27.24 0.91
CA ARG A 181 -0.29 -26.49 0.50
C ARG A 181 -0.56 -25.68 -0.78
N ALA A 182 -1.23 -26.28 -1.77
CA ALA A 182 -1.55 -25.58 -3.00
C ALA A 182 -2.42 -24.34 -2.75
N LYS A 183 -3.46 -24.44 -1.91
CA LYS A 183 -4.28 -23.28 -1.52
C LYS A 183 -3.45 -22.19 -0.83
N ALA A 184 -2.59 -22.54 0.10
CA ALA A 184 -1.74 -21.59 0.81
C ALA A 184 -0.72 -20.89 -0.10
N GLU A 185 -0.11 -21.63 -1.04
CA GLU A 185 0.87 -21.06 -1.97
C GLU A 185 0.22 -20.28 -3.12
N TYR A 186 -1.03 -20.61 -3.52
CA TYR A 186 -1.84 -19.82 -4.45
C TYR A 186 -1.94 -18.38 -3.99
N VAL A 187 -2.45 -18.16 -2.78
CA VAL A 187 -2.66 -16.82 -2.21
C VAL A 187 -1.35 -16.01 -2.17
N LYS A 188 -0.23 -16.67 -1.84
CA LYS A 188 1.07 -15.98 -1.82
C LYS A 188 1.56 -15.57 -3.20
N ALA A 189 1.34 -16.42 -4.20
CA ALA A 189 1.78 -16.14 -5.57
C ALA A 189 0.96 -14.99 -6.18
N ARG A 190 -0.36 -14.96 -5.94
CA ARG A 190 -1.26 -13.89 -6.39
C ARG A 190 -0.77 -12.50 -5.96
N VAL A 191 -0.32 -12.34 -4.72
CA VAL A 191 0.17 -11.05 -4.22
C VAL A 191 1.21 -10.41 -5.14
N TYR A 192 2.15 -11.20 -5.68
CA TYR A 192 3.18 -10.66 -6.56
C TYR A 192 2.62 -10.25 -7.92
N PHE A 193 1.66 -10.99 -8.46
CA PHE A 193 1.02 -10.67 -9.73
C PHE A 193 0.20 -9.38 -9.60
N GLU A 194 -0.71 -9.34 -8.65
CA GLU A 194 -1.60 -8.21 -8.36
C GLU A 194 -0.83 -6.89 -8.08
N THR A 195 0.34 -6.99 -7.49
CA THR A 195 1.17 -5.81 -7.22
C THR A 195 1.71 -5.16 -8.49
N ILE A 196 1.92 -5.93 -9.57
CA ILE A 196 2.51 -5.47 -10.85
C ILE A 196 1.60 -5.67 -12.06
N GLU A 197 0.36 -5.99 -11.86
CA GLU A 197 -0.62 -6.31 -12.91
C GLU A 197 -0.60 -5.33 -14.10
N PRO A 198 -0.62 -3.99 -13.95
CA PRO A 198 -0.58 -3.06 -15.08
C PRO A 198 0.67 -3.20 -15.94
N VAL A 199 1.75 -3.75 -15.39
CA VAL A 199 2.97 -4.06 -16.15
C VAL A 199 2.80 -5.38 -16.88
N ALA A 200 2.17 -6.38 -16.27
CA ALA A 200 1.87 -7.67 -16.89
C ALA A 200 0.97 -7.49 -18.12
N GLU A 201 -0.10 -6.71 -18.01
CA GLU A 201 -1.04 -6.37 -19.09
C GLU A 201 -0.35 -5.73 -20.32
N SER A 202 0.75 -5.01 -20.10
CA SER A 202 1.51 -4.40 -21.21
C SER A 202 2.16 -5.43 -22.17
N PHE A 203 2.15 -6.72 -21.82
CA PHE A 203 2.74 -7.80 -22.62
C PHE A 203 1.71 -8.62 -23.43
N GLY A 204 0.54 -8.05 -23.72
CA GLY A 204 -0.43 -8.58 -24.67
C GLY A 204 -1.11 -9.86 -24.20
N ASP A 205 -0.89 -10.97 -24.92
CA ASP A 205 -1.55 -12.25 -24.62
C ASP A 205 -1.03 -12.98 -23.38
N LEU A 206 0.03 -12.47 -22.75
CA LEU A 206 0.66 -13.12 -21.61
C LEU A 206 -0.18 -12.96 -20.35
N ASP A 207 -0.78 -11.79 -20.15
CA ASP A 207 -1.65 -11.51 -19.05
C ASP A 207 -2.87 -12.47 -19.02
N PRO A 208 -3.72 -12.58 -20.05
CA PRO A 208 -4.84 -13.51 -20.03
C PRO A 208 -4.44 -15.00 -19.93
N ARG A 209 -3.23 -15.37 -20.33
CA ARG A 209 -2.73 -16.74 -20.14
C ARG A 209 -2.42 -17.03 -18.66
N ILE A 210 -2.06 -16.00 -17.90
CA ILE A 210 -1.71 -16.10 -16.48
C ILE A 210 -2.96 -15.93 -15.60
N ASP A 211 -3.85 -14.99 -15.95
CA ASP A 211 -4.83 -14.46 -15.00
C ASP A 211 -6.29 -14.40 -15.50
N ALA A 212 -6.61 -14.79 -16.74
CA ALA A 212 -7.99 -14.74 -17.21
C ALA A 212 -8.94 -15.54 -16.32
N ARG A 213 -10.06 -14.91 -15.94
CA ARG A 213 -11.18 -15.57 -15.27
C ARG A 213 -12.01 -16.36 -16.28
N LEU A 214 -12.80 -17.31 -15.81
CA LEU A 214 -13.67 -18.07 -16.70
C LEU A 214 -14.66 -17.17 -17.50
N ALA A 215 -15.05 -16.04 -16.92
CA ALA A 215 -15.94 -15.08 -17.59
C ALA A 215 -15.28 -14.33 -18.75
N ASP A 216 -13.94 -14.27 -18.79
CA ASP A 216 -13.17 -13.51 -19.79
C ASP A 216 -12.81 -14.36 -21.02
N VAL A 217 -13.06 -15.67 -21.01
CA VAL A 217 -12.77 -16.59 -22.11
C VAL A 217 -14.02 -17.02 -22.86
N GLU A 218 -13.93 -17.07 -24.20
CA GLU A 218 -15.03 -17.53 -25.04
C GLU A 218 -15.19 -19.07 -25.01
N ASP A 219 -14.07 -19.80 -24.90
CA ASP A 219 -14.03 -21.27 -24.86
C ASP A 219 -13.29 -21.75 -23.62
N GLU A 220 -14.01 -22.41 -22.70
CA GLU A 220 -13.43 -22.99 -21.48
C GLU A 220 -12.26 -23.93 -21.75
N SER A 221 -12.16 -24.54 -22.93
CA SER A 221 -11.04 -25.40 -23.28
C SER A 221 -9.70 -24.66 -23.51
N GLU A 222 -9.76 -23.35 -23.73
CA GLU A 222 -8.61 -22.45 -23.88
C GLU A 222 -8.22 -21.77 -22.55
N TRP A 223 -9.06 -21.90 -21.53
CA TRP A 223 -8.83 -21.27 -20.24
C TRP A 223 -7.66 -21.87 -19.47
N THR A 224 -6.67 -21.04 -19.13
CA THR A 224 -5.43 -21.38 -18.42
C THR A 224 -5.24 -20.45 -17.20
N GLY A 225 -4.10 -20.48 -16.58
CA GLY A 225 -3.71 -19.53 -15.55
C GLY A 225 -4.13 -19.89 -14.13
N TYR A 226 -4.01 -18.92 -13.26
CA TYR A 226 -4.28 -19.04 -11.83
C TYR A 226 -5.72 -19.47 -11.57
N HIS A 227 -6.70 -18.78 -12.14
CA HIS A 227 -8.13 -19.01 -11.85
C HIS A 227 -8.64 -20.37 -12.37
N ARG A 228 -7.98 -20.92 -13.38
CA ARG A 228 -8.26 -22.32 -13.79
C ARG A 228 -7.92 -23.31 -12.70
N ILE A 229 -6.80 -23.09 -12.01
CA ILE A 229 -6.37 -23.95 -10.91
C ILE A 229 -7.12 -23.61 -9.63
N GLU A 230 -7.45 -22.35 -9.40
CA GLU A 230 -8.31 -21.89 -8.29
C GLU A 230 -9.64 -22.66 -8.27
N LYS A 231 -10.33 -22.74 -9.43
CA LYS A 231 -11.56 -23.51 -9.55
C LYS A 231 -11.37 -24.97 -9.11
N ALA A 232 -10.31 -25.60 -9.56
CA ALA A 232 -10.01 -27.00 -9.19
C ALA A 232 -9.77 -27.17 -7.68
N LEU A 233 -9.10 -26.18 -7.05
CA LEU A 233 -8.76 -26.20 -5.62
C LEU A 233 -9.98 -25.98 -4.72
N TRP A 234 -10.87 -25.04 -5.05
CA TRP A 234 -11.93 -24.61 -4.13
C TRP A 234 -13.33 -25.09 -4.56
N ALA A 235 -13.61 -25.21 -5.87
CA ALA A 235 -14.92 -25.63 -6.36
C ALA A 235 -14.97 -27.12 -6.68
N ASP A 236 -13.99 -27.63 -7.46
CA ASP A 236 -14.01 -29.02 -7.91
C ASP A 236 -13.47 -29.99 -6.82
N GLY A 237 -12.63 -29.51 -5.92
CA GLY A 237 -12.02 -30.30 -4.85
C GLY A 237 -11.11 -31.42 -5.37
N SER A 238 -10.57 -31.30 -6.57
CA SER A 238 -9.67 -32.25 -7.21
C SER A 238 -8.62 -31.54 -8.06
N LEU A 239 -7.37 -32.01 -7.97
CA LEU A 239 -6.25 -31.57 -8.80
C LEU A 239 -5.98 -32.50 -10.01
N ASP A 240 -6.89 -33.44 -10.29
CA ASP A 240 -6.78 -34.34 -11.42
C ASP A 240 -6.76 -33.55 -12.74
N GLY A 241 -5.73 -33.78 -13.56
CA GLY A 241 -5.56 -33.08 -14.82
C GLY A 241 -4.96 -31.67 -14.73
N MET A 242 -4.73 -31.14 -13.51
CA MET A 242 -4.19 -29.76 -13.34
C MET A 242 -2.70 -29.64 -13.63
N SER A 243 -1.96 -30.73 -13.73
CA SER A 243 -0.51 -30.69 -14.00
C SER A 243 -0.15 -29.96 -15.30
N VAL A 244 -0.97 -30.06 -16.34
CA VAL A 244 -0.72 -29.37 -17.63
C VAL A 244 -0.87 -27.86 -17.49
N TYR A 245 -1.88 -27.39 -16.74
CA TYR A 245 -2.09 -25.97 -16.47
C TYR A 245 -1.02 -25.41 -15.52
N ALA A 246 -0.59 -26.22 -14.55
CA ALA A 246 0.53 -25.88 -13.67
C ALA A 246 1.85 -25.70 -14.43
N ASP A 247 2.16 -26.60 -15.39
CA ASP A 247 3.35 -26.48 -16.22
C ASP A 247 3.28 -25.24 -17.14
N GLN A 248 2.11 -24.95 -17.71
CA GLN A 248 1.88 -23.77 -18.53
C GLN A 248 2.07 -22.49 -17.71
N LEU A 249 1.46 -22.38 -16.52
CA LEU A 249 1.55 -21.21 -15.66
C LEU A 249 3.00 -20.91 -15.23
N VAL A 250 3.80 -21.96 -14.94
CA VAL A 250 5.25 -21.79 -14.68
C VAL A 250 5.98 -21.24 -15.91
N ALA A 251 5.62 -21.69 -17.10
CA ALA A 251 6.24 -21.20 -18.32
C ALA A 251 5.88 -19.74 -18.57
N ASP A 252 4.62 -19.37 -18.38
CA ASP A 252 4.08 -18.03 -18.61
C ASP A 252 4.64 -17.00 -17.61
N THR A 253 4.70 -17.33 -16.32
CA THR A 253 5.28 -16.43 -15.32
C THR A 253 6.79 -16.26 -15.48
N LYS A 254 7.51 -17.29 -15.94
CA LYS A 254 8.92 -17.15 -16.34
C LYS A 254 9.09 -16.29 -17.57
N GLU A 255 8.23 -16.44 -18.59
CA GLU A 255 8.23 -15.59 -19.76
C GLU A 255 7.99 -14.13 -19.37
N LEU A 256 7.03 -13.86 -18.47
CA LEU A 256 6.76 -12.53 -17.92
C LEU A 256 8.02 -11.95 -17.26
N ALA A 257 8.66 -12.71 -16.36
CA ALA A 257 9.86 -12.26 -15.67
C ALA A 257 11.01 -11.91 -16.65
N GLU A 258 11.21 -12.70 -17.71
CA GLU A 258 12.21 -12.41 -18.73
C GLU A 258 11.86 -11.15 -19.54
N LYS A 259 10.59 -10.94 -19.90
CA LYS A 259 10.13 -9.75 -20.62
C LYS A 259 10.29 -8.49 -19.76
N VAL A 260 9.94 -8.57 -18.49
CA VAL A 260 10.07 -7.47 -17.51
C VAL A 260 11.53 -7.04 -17.31
N LYS A 261 12.51 -7.94 -17.42
CA LYS A 261 13.94 -7.56 -17.34
C LYS A 261 14.36 -6.56 -18.41
N ALA A 262 13.71 -6.60 -19.57
CA ALA A 262 14.00 -5.70 -20.70
C ALA A 262 13.09 -4.46 -20.75
N ILE A 263 12.13 -4.34 -19.82
CA ILE A 263 11.17 -3.24 -19.83
C ILE A 263 11.86 -1.89 -19.68
N LYS A 264 11.33 -0.90 -20.41
CA LYS A 264 11.67 0.50 -20.27
C LYS A 264 10.39 1.27 -20.04
N LEU A 265 10.26 1.81 -18.85
CA LEU A 265 9.14 2.63 -18.45
C LEU A 265 9.47 4.11 -18.63
N ASP A 266 8.46 4.92 -18.76
CA ASP A 266 8.52 6.35 -18.53
C ASP A 266 7.59 6.74 -17.38
N ALA A 267 7.74 7.96 -16.90
CA ALA A 267 6.95 8.43 -15.76
C ALA A 267 5.43 8.41 -16.06
N LYS A 268 5.04 8.65 -17.32
CA LYS A 268 3.64 8.65 -17.73
C LYS A 268 3.03 7.24 -17.64
N THR A 269 3.71 6.24 -18.19
CA THR A 269 3.28 4.84 -18.14
C THR A 269 3.21 4.33 -16.70
N MET A 270 4.22 4.65 -15.88
CA MET A 270 4.27 4.29 -14.47
C MET A 270 3.08 4.86 -13.67
N VAL A 271 2.83 6.16 -13.81
CA VAL A 271 1.72 6.85 -13.11
C VAL A 271 0.37 6.36 -13.63
N ALA A 272 0.21 6.19 -14.95
CA ALA A 272 -1.03 5.70 -15.54
C ALA A 272 -1.38 4.30 -15.02
N GLY A 273 -0.43 3.37 -15.00
CA GLY A 273 -0.66 2.02 -14.47
C GLY A 273 -1.07 2.02 -12.99
N SER A 274 -0.48 2.89 -12.17
CA SER A 274 -0.87 2.99 -10.75
C SER A 274 -2.28 3.55 -10.53
N ILE A 275 -2.72 4.45 -11.42
CA ILE A 275 -4.10 4.97 -11.41
C ILE A 275 -5.06 3.86 -11.84
N GLU A 276 -4.73 3.12 -12.90
CA GLU A 276 -5.53 2.02 -13.42
C GLU A 276 -5.74 0.93 -12.37
N LEU A 277 -4.69 0.52 -11.68
CA LEU A 277 -4.74 -0.47 -10.62
C LEU A 277 -5.74 -0.12 -9.51
N ILE A 278 -5.77 1.13 -9.05
CA ILE A 278 -6.76 1.57 -8.05
C ILE A 278 -8.16 1.72 -8.67
N ASN A 279 -8.27 2.17 -9.92
CA ASN A 279 -9.55 2.26 -10.62
C ASN A 279 -10.21 0.89 -10.77
N GLU A 280 -9.45 -0.11 -11.17
CA GLU A 280 -9.92 -1.47 -11.30
C GLU A 280 -10.33 -2.05 -9.96
N ALA A 281 -9.49 -1.90 -8.94
CA ALA A 281 -9.83 -2.28 -7.58
C ALA A 281 -11.14 -1.64 -7.10
N ALA A 282 -11.39 -0.36 -7.43
CA ALA A 282 -12.58 0.38 -7.02
C ALA A 282 -13.86 0.02 -7.80
N THR A 283 -13.73 -0.45 -9.05
CA THR A 283 -14.87 -0.60 -9.97
C THR A 283 -15.25 -2.06 -10.25
N SER A 284 -14.27 -2.94 -10.46
CA SER A 284 -14.51 -4.35 -10.78
C SER A 284 -14.16 -5.27 -9.62
N LYS A 285 -12.92 -5.33 -9.16
CA LYS A 285 -12.47 -6.28 -8.13
C LYS A 285 -13.21 -6.14 -6.80
N ILE A 286 -13.68 -4.92 -6.46
CA ILE A 286 -14.55 -4.66 -5.29
C ILE A 286 -15.91 -5.39 -5.36
N THR A 287 -16.30 -5.97 -6.47
CA THR A 287 -17.53 -6.77 -6.58
C THR A 287 -17.34 -8.20 -6.06
N GLY A 288 -16.11 -8.64 -5.82
CA GLY A 288 -15.76 -10.01 -5.43
C GLY A 288 -15.76 -10.98 -6.61
N GLU A 289 -15.50 -10.46 -7.81
CA GLU A 289 -15.46 -11.27 -9.05
C GLU A 289 -14.07 -11.82 -9.35
N GLU A 290 -13.02 -11.32 -8.69
CA GLU A 290 -11.65 -11.72 -8.94
C GLU A 290 -11.39 -13.14 -8.44
N GLU A 291 -11.56 -13.36 -7.16
CA GLU A 291 -11.31 -14.63 -6.48
C GLU A 291 -12.62 -15.38 -6.25
N ILE A 292 -13.34 -15.70 -7.34
CA ILE A 292 -14.72 -16.19 -7.29
C ILE A 292 -14.89 -17.54 -6.58
N TYR A 293 -13.85 -18.35 -6.50
CA TYR A 293 -13.89 -19.67 -5.86
C TYR A 293 -13.22 -19.65 -4.49
N SER A 294 -12.08 -19.02 -4.37
CA SER A 294 -11.28 -18.97 -3.13
C SER A 294 -11.84 -17.98 -2.11
N LYS A 295 -12.47 -16.88 -2.58
CA LYS A 295 -12.93 -15.73 -1.80
C LYS A 295 -11.79 -14.96 -1.12
N THR A 296 -10.62 -14.96 -1.74
CA THR A 296 -9.42 -14.27 -1.23
C THR A 296 -9.25 -12.85 -1.79
N ASP A 297 -10.27 -12.27 -2.39
CA ASP A 297 -10.29 -10.94 -3.02
C ASP A 297 -9.65 -9.82 -2.18
N LEU A 298 -9.77 -9.87 -0.84
CA LEU A 298 -9.13 -8.86 0.03
C LEU A 298 -7.61 -8.92 0.00
N VAL A 299 -7.01 -10.07 -0.33
CA VAL A 299 -5.55 -10.19 -0.52
C VAL A 299 -5.14 -9.45 -1.78
N ASP A 300 -5.89 -9.66 -2.85
CA ASP A 300 -5.64 -9.04 -4.15
C ASP A 300 -5.86 -7.53 -4.09
N LEU A 301 -6.96 -7.07 -3.49
CA LEU A 301 -7.19 -5.64 -3.23
C LEU A 301 -6.05 -5.00 -2.41
N ALA A 302 -5.53 -5.69 -1.39
CA ALA A 302 -4.40 -5.19 -0.61
C ALA A 302 -3.12 -5.13 -1.45
N ALA A 303 -2.89 -6.09 -2.35
CA ALA A 303 -1.74 -6.11 -3.25
C ALA A 303 -1.85 -4.98 -4.30
N ASN A 304 -3.02 -4.74 -4.87
CA ASN A 304 -3.28 -3.62 -5.78
C ASN A 304 -3.03 -2.26 -5.12
N VAL A 305 -3.54 -2.06 -3.90
CA VAL A 305 -3.28 -0.84 -3.12
C VAL A 305 -1.78 -0.66 -2.87
N ASN A 306 -1.05 -1.73 -2.50
CA ASN A 306 0.39 -1.69 -2.28
C ASN A 306 1.17 -1.38 -3.57
N GLY A 307 0.79 -1.96 -4.70
CA GLY A 307 1.39 -1.68 -6.01
C GLY A 307 1.26 -0.20 -6.39
N SER A 308 0.05 0.35 -6.27
CA SER A 308 -0.21 1.78 -6.50
C SER A 308 0.52 2.67 -5.50
N LYS A 309 0.54 2.32 -4.21
CA LYS A 309 1.31 3.05 -3.18
C LYS A 309 2.79 3.08 -3.50
N THR A 310 3.35 2.00 -4.04
CA THR A 310 4.77 1.96 -4.43
C THR A 310 5.09 3.02 -5.49
N VAL A 311 4.22 3.21 -6.48
CA VAL A 311 4.39 4.30 -7.46
C VAL A 311 4.23 5.66 -6.80
N TYR A 312 3.20 5.84 -5.95
CA TYR A 312 2.99 7.07 -5.20
C TYR A 312 4.25 7.44 -4.40
N LEU A 313 4.82 6.52 -3.63
CA LEU A 313 6.05 6.75 -2.87
C LEU A 313 7.22 7.14 -3.78
N ALA A 314 7.35 6.51 -4.95
CA ALA A 314 8.40 6.85 -5.90
C ALA A 314 8.28 8.28 -6.44
N ILE A 315 7.05 8.79 -6.66
CA ILE A 315 6.81 10.13 -7.20
C ILE A 315 6.68 11.22 -6.14
N ILE A 316 6.54 10.89 -4.85
CA ILE A 316 6.39 11.86 -3.75
C ILE A 316 7.41 12.99 -3.82
N PRO A 317 8.72 12.74 -4.05
CA PRO A 317 9.69 13.82 -4.10
C PRO A 317 9.35 14.89 -5.13
N ALA A 318 8.95 14.47 -6.34
CA ALA A 318 8.54 15.38 -7.40
C ALA A 318 7.14 15.98 -7.13
N LEU A 319 6.22 15.17 -6.63
CA LEU A 319 4.86 15.61 -6.30
C LEU A 319 4.86 16.69 -5.22
N ASN A 320 5.69 16.52 -4.21
CA ASN A 320 5.79 17.45 -3.10
C ASN A 320 6.33 18.84 -3.53
N GLU A 321 7.19 18.89 -4.56
CA GLU A 321 7.61 20.16 -5.17
C GLU A 321 6.50 20.82 -6.01
N HIS A 322 5.63 20.00 -6.62
CA HIS A 322 4.60 20.44 -7.54
C HIS A 322 3.27 20.75 -6.83
N ASP A 323 2.79 19.83 -6.01
CA ASP A 323 1.53 19.91 -5.27
C ASP A 323 1.64 19.21 -3.89
N PRO A 324 2.18 19.90 -2.88
CA PRO A 324 2.34 19.33 -1.54
C PRO A 324 1.00 19.00 -0.84
N GLU A 325 -0.11 19.69 -1.24
CA GLU A 325 -1.43 19.38 -0.69
C GLU A 325 -1.96 18.04 -1.22
N LEU A 326 -1.76 17.78 -2.51
CA LEU A 326 -2.10 16.49 -3.10
C LEU A 326 -1.26 15.36 -2.49
N ALA A 327 0.04 15.59 -2.32
CA ALA A 327 0.93 14.62 -1.68
C ALA A 327 0.44 14.27 -0.26
N SER A 328 0.11 15.28 0.55
CA SER A 328 -0.42 15.10 1.91
C SER A 328 -1.76 14.35 1.94
N ARG A 329 -2.64 14.66 0.98
CA ARG A 329 -3.95 14.02 0.88
C ARG A 329 -3.82 12.54 0.50
N LEU A 330 -2.98 12.22 -0.47
CA LEU A 330 -2.72 10.84 -0.90
C LEU A 330 -2.12 10.01 0.23
N ASP A 331 -1.17 10.58 0.96
CA ASP A 331 -0.56 9.95 2.11
C ASP A 331 -1.62 9.51 3.14
N ALA A 332 -2.45 10.44 3.58
CA ALA A 332 -3.55 10.15 4.50
C ALA A 332 -4.54 9.11 3.94
N GLN A 333 -4.83 9.15 2.63
CA GLN A 333 -5.76 8.22 2.00
C GLN A 333 -5.18 6.79 1.91
N PHE A 334 -3.88 6.64 1.59
CA PHE A 334 -3.22 5.34 1.61
C PHE A 334 -3.20 4.75 3.03
N GLN A 335 -2.79 5.54 4.03
CA GLN A 335 -2.81 5.11 5.44
C GLN A 335 -4.20 4.67 5.89
N ASP A 336 -5.22 5.44 5.58
CA ASP A 336 -6.61 5.16 5.87
C ASP A 336 -7.11 3.87 5.19
N MET A 337 -6.69 3.63 3.93
CA MET A 337 -7.06 2.44 3.18
C MET A 337 -6.39 1.19 3.76
N GLU A 338 -5.11 1.27 4.06
CA GLU A 338 -4.35 0.19 4.70
C GLU A 338 -4.91 -0.16 6.08
N ALA A 339 -5.20 0.86 6.92
CA ALA A 339 -5.82 0.65 8.22
C ALA A 339 -7.18 -0.06 8.11
N LEU A 340 -7.99 0.31 7.09
CA LEU A 340 -9.26 -0.35 6.84
C LEU A 340 -9.06 -1.82 6.43
N LEU A 341 -8.18 -2.11 5.48
CA LEU A 341 -7.87 -3.49 5.07
C LEU A 341 -7.34 -4.31 6.23
N LEU A 342 -6.40 -3.77 7.03
CA LEU A 342 -5.87 -4.42 8.21
C LEU A 342 -6.96 -4.76 9.24
N SER A 343 -8.04 -3.98 9.33
CA SER A 343 -9.17 -4.27 10.24
C SER A 343 -9.96 -5.54 9.85
N HIS A 344 -9.77 -6.03 8.63
CA HIS A 344 -10.40 -7.25 8.11
C HIS A 344 -9.46 -8.47 8.12
N ARG A 345 -8.33 -8.39 8.81
CA ARG A 345 -7.43 -9.55 8.95
C ARG A 345 -8.04 -10.64 9.82
N GLU A 346 -7.78 -11.88 9.43
CA GLU A 346 -8.11 -13.10 10.18
C GLU A 346 -6.94 -14.08 10.08
N GLY A 347 -6.29 -14.40 11.19
CA GLY A 347 -5.08 -15.23 11.18
C GLY A 347 -3.93 -14.58 10.40
N ASP A 348 -3.30 -15.34 9.53
CA ASP A 348 -2.20 -14.86 8.67
C ASP A 348 -2.71 -14.23 7.35
N GLY A 349 -4.05 -14.20 7.11
CA GLY A 349 -4.68 -13.66 5.91
C GLY A 349 -5.75 -12.62 6.21
N TYR A 350 -6.77 -12.61 5.38
CA TYR A 350 -7.98 -11.79 5.51
C TYR A 350 -9.20 -12.68 5.68
N ILE A 351 -10.30 -12.13 6.22
CA ILE A 351 -11.59 -12.82 6.19
C ILE A 351 -11.99 -13.08 4.73
N ALA A 352 -12.70 -14.17 4.49
CA ALA A 352 -13.21 -14.47 3.16
C ALA A 352 -14.16 -13.36 2.69
N TYR A 353 -14.07 -12.97 1.42
CA TYR A 353 -14.79 -11.82 0.86
C TYR A 353 -16.31 -11.92 1.05
N ASP A 354 -16.88 -13.11 0.91
CA ASP A 354 -18.31 -13.39 1.08
C ASP A 354 -18.81 -13.28 2.54
N LYS A 355 -17.90 -13.08 3.50
CA LYS A 355 -18.24 -12.79 4.91
C LYS A 355 -18.30 -11.29 5.21
N LEU A 356 -17.90 -10.43 4.27
CA LEU A 356 -18.05 -8.99 4.42
C LEU A 356 -19.52 -8.58 4.37
N SER A 357 -19.90 -7.66 5.25
CA SER A 357 -21.23 -7.02 5.12
C SER A 357 -21.24 -6.00 3.97
N THR A 358 -22.41 -5.69 3.47
CA THR A 358 -22.58 -4.65 2.44
C THR A 358 -22.00 -3.30 2.87
N GLU A 359 -22.11 -2.97 4.16
CA GLU A 359 -21.53 -1.74 4.72
C GLU A 359 -20.00 -1.75 4.70
N GLN A 360 -19.37 -2.90 4.97
CA GLN A 360 -17.91 -3.08 4.91
C GLN A 360 -17.41 -2.96 3.46
N ILE A 361 -18.06 -3.64 2.52
CA ILE A 361 -17.74 -3.54 1.09
C ILE A 361 -17.87 -2.09 0.61
N ARG A 362 -18.95 -1.39 1.01
CA ARG A 362 -19.14 0.03 0.67
C ARG A 362 -18.04 0.90 1.26
N ALA A 363 -17.63 0.68 2.50
CA ALA A 363 -16.56 1.45 3.13
C ALA A 363 -15.22 1.28 2.40
N ILE A 364 -14.90 0.06 1.93
CA ILE A 364 -13.72 -0.21 1.11
C ILE A 364 -13.86 0.50 -0.24
N SER A 365 -15.00 0.35 -0.93
CA SER A 365 -15.27 0.97 -2.23
C SER A 365 -15.18 2.51 -2.19
N ASP A 366 -15.75 3.14 -1.17
CA ASP A 366 -15.73 4.60 -1.02
C ASP A 366 -14.29 5.11 -0.84
N LYS A 367 -13.44 4.39 -0.07
CA LYS A 367 -12.03 4.76 0.11
C LYS A 367 -11.21 4.52 -1.15
N LEU A 368 -11.39 3.41 -1.85
CA LEU A 368 -10.75 3.14 -3.13
C LEU A 368 -11.10 4.21 -4.16
N SER A 369 -12.38 4.59 -4.28
CA SER A 369 -12.83 5.64 -5.20
C SER A 369 -12.20 6.99 -4.88
N GLY A 370 -12.16 7.38 -3.59
CA GLY A 370 -11.50 8.62 -3.18
C GLY A 370 -9.99 8.62 -3.43
N LEU A 371 -9.33 7.46 -3.26
CA LEU A 371 -7.92 7.28 -3.55
C LEU A 371 -7.66 7.37 -5.06
N SER A 372 -8.48 6.72 -5.89
CA SER A 372 -8.42 6.78 -7.34
C SER A 372 -8.56 8.21 -7.88
N ASP A 373 -9.55 8.96 -7.36
CA ASP A 373 -9.75 10.37 -7.72
C ASP A 373 -8.51 11.23 -7.42
N SER A 374 -7.83 10.97 -6.31
CA SER A 374 -6.62 11.69 -5.93
C SER A 374 -5.41 11.22 -6.72
N MET A 375 -5.25 9.92 -6.97
CA MET A 375 -4.18 9.37 -7.81
C MET A 375 -4.26 9.93 -9.24
N THR A 376 -5.47 10.08 -9.80
CA THR A 376 -5.67 10.68 -11.13
C THR A 376 -5.08 12.10 -11.23
N GLN A 377 -5.09 12.88 -10.14
CA GLN A 377 -4.52 14.22 -10.12
C GLN A 377 -2.98 14.21 -10.21
N THR A 378 -2.32 13.11 -9.88
CA THR A 378 -0.85 12.99 -10.03
C THR A 378 -0.39 13.06 -11.49
N ALA A 379 -1.29 12.81 -12.45
CA ALA A 379 -1.00 13.03 -13.87
C ALA A 379 -0.59 14.50 -14.19
N GLY A 380 -0.99 15.45 -13.35
CA GLY A 380 -0.53 16.84 -13.45
C GLY A 380 0.98 17.05 -13.32
N LEU A 381 1.70 16.11 -12.68
CA LEU A 381 3.17 16.07 -12.62
C LEU A 381 3.85 15.94 -13.98
N LEU A 382 3.13 15.40 -14.96
CA LEU A 382 3.71 14.95 -16.23
C LEU A 382 3.65 16.01 -17.33
N GLY A 383 3.08 17.21 -17.03
CA GLY A 383 3.02 18.38 -17.89
C GLY A 383 1.85 18.38 -18.85
#